data_cd92e2db867d6cc09713890a3d217e0a
#
_entry.id   cd92e2db867d6cc09713890a3d217e0a
#
_cell.length_a   1.000
_cell.length_b   1.000
_cell.length_c   1.000
_cell.angle_alpha   90.00
_cell.angle_beta   90.00
_cell.angle_gamma   90.00
#
_symmetry.space_group_name_H-M   'P 1'
#
loop_
_entity.id
_entity.type
_entity.pdbx_description
1 polymer ?
#
loop_
_entity_poly.entity_id
_entity_poly.type
_entity_poly.pdbx_seq_one_letter_code
_entity_poly.pdbx_strand_id
1 'polypeptide(L)'
;LAPWLDDDGIAALTRPKGAPMTQSDVPLLDEAMELLGPDPKIAAQIAAKNAKRAQEEQFAQDTLNSVGLGSGIVSSQMLVDQMNGEGGEFIAQRAAADREWTYGHVVVDEAQELTAMDWRMLIRRCPSRSFTIVGDVAQTSALGGTRRWDRTMNRLFGERRWDLNELTINYRNPQEVSDLASDFAQKAGLYISTVNAVRTIPDAVRRIIVDGESDTIATAASHVAQLAKQFVDADGTGRVAVIAPSHMLDPLRSTIPVSYTHLRA
;
A
#
# COMPACT_ATOMS: atom_id res chain seq x y z
N LEU A 1 -16.63 12.92 24.31
CA LEU A 1 -15.67 11.82 24.45
C LEU A 1 -16.46 10.49 24.46
N ALA A 2 -15.95 9.47 23.81
CA ALA A 2 -16.61 8.19 23.65
C ALA A 2 -16.76 7.49 25.02
N PRO A 3 -17.98 7.22 25.51
CA PRO A 3 -18.19 6.69 26.85
C PRO A 3 -17.68 5.25 27.05
N TRP A 4 -17.22 4.60 25.97
CA TRP A 4 -16.66 3.25 25.96
C TRP A 4 -15.12 3.22 25.91
N LEU A 5 -14.45 4.38 25.85
CA LEU A 5 -12.98 4.48 25.94
C LEU A 5 -12.60 4.77 27.38
N ASP A 6 -11.68 3.98 27.92
CA ASP A 6 -11.00 4.24 29.16
C ASP A 6 -9.88 5.30 28.97
N ASP A 7 -9.27 5.72 30.06
CA ASP A 7 -8.24 6.75 30.02
C ASP A 7 -7.00 6.30 29.23
N ASP A 8 -6.66 5.01 29.25
CA ASP A 8 -5.55 4.44 28.50
C ASP A 8 -5.86 4.45 26.99
N GLY A 9 -7.09 4.12 26.61
CA GLY A 9 -7.54 4.21 25.21
C GLY A 9 -7.55 5.65 24.71
N ILE A 10 -7.97 6.61 25.54
CA ILE A 10 -7.93 8.04 25.21
C ILE A 10 -6.47 8.51 25.05
N ALA A 11 -5.58 8.13 25.96
CA ALA A 11 -4.16 8.46 25.88
C ALA A 11 -3.51 7.90 24.62
N ALA A 12 -3.81 6.65 24.25
CA ALA A 12 -3.30 6.00 23.06
C ALA A 12 -3.74 6.70 21.75
N LEU A 13 -4.94 7.29 21.74
CA LEU A 13 -5.47 8.03 20.59
C LEU A 13 -5.05 9.50 20.56
N THR A 14 -4.54 10.02 21.70
CA THR A 14 -4.16 11.42 21.81
C THR A 14 -2.79 11.66 21.20
N ARG A 15 -2.69 12.61 20.28
CA ARG A 15 -1.43 13.02 19.65
C ARG A 15 -1.10 14.45 20.00
N PRO A 16 0.20 14.81 20.06
CA PRO A 16 0.62 16.20 20.16
C PRO A 16 0.05 17.03 19.01
N LYS A 17 -0.32 18.29 19.30
CA LYS A 17 -0.79 19.22 18.28
C LYS A 17 0.30 19.42 17.21
N GLY A 18 -0.05 19.22 15.95
CA GLY A 18 0.89 19.34 14.83
C GLY A 18 1.70 18.06 14.54
N ALA A 19 1.41 16.95 15.19
CA ALA A 19 2.00 15.67 14.81
C ALA A 19 1.67 15.34 13.34
N PRO A 20 2.64 14.83 12.56
CA PRO A 20 2.42 14.49 11.17
C PRO A 20 1.36 13.39 11.03
N MET A 21 0.57 13.47 9.97
CA MET A 21 -0.35 12.40 9.60
C MET A 21 0.41 11.15 9.18
N THR A 22 -0.11 10.01 9.56
CA THR A 22 0.41 8.70 9.16
C THR A 22 -0.50 8.06 8.11
N GLN A 23 0.00 7.04 7.43
CA GLN A 23 -0.80 6.29 6.48
C GLN A 23 -2.05 5.66 7.13
N SER A 24 -1.95 5.24 8.39
CA SER A 24 -3.08 4.67 9.15
C SER A 24 -4.19 5.69 9.47
N ASP A 25 -3.92 6.99 9.36
CA ASP A 25 -4.93 8.02 9.58
C ASP A 25 -5.84 8.21 8.37
N VAL A 26 -5.39 7.85 7.18
CA VAL A 26 -6.11 8.11 5.92
C VAL A 26 -7.52 7.51 5.92
N PRO A 27 -7.72 6.21 6.22
CA PRO A 27 -9.06 5.62 6.22
C PRO A 27 -9.94 6.16 7.35
N LEU A 28 -9.35 6.59 8.48
CA LEU A 28 -10.09 7.22 9.57
C LEU A 28 -10.57 8.63 9.18
N LEU A 29 -9.73 9.39 8.50
CA LEU A 29 -10.08 10.71 7.98
C LEU A 29 -11.15 10.60 6.89
N ASP A 30 -11.03 9.64 5.98
CA ASP A 30 -12.03 9.40 4.95
C ASP A 30 -13.40 9.09 5.57
N GLU A 31 -13.45 8.24 6.59
CA GLU A 31 -14.70 7.95 7.33
C GLU A 31 -15.22 9.17 8.07
N ALA A 32 -14.37 9.93 8.76
CA ALA A 32 -14.78 11.14 9.46
C ALA A 32 -15.38 12.17 8.50
N MET A 33 -14.77 12.35 7.34
CA MET A 33 -15.29 13.27 6.31
C MET A 33 -16.62 12.78 5.72
N GLU A 34 -16.81 11.47 5.61
CA GLU A 34 -18.08 10.87 5.16
C GLU A 34 -19.21 11.15 6.16
N LEU A 35 -18.92 11.00 7.45
CA LEU A 35 -19.89 11.23 8.53
C LEU A 35 -20.21 12.71 8.75
N LEU A 36 -19.22 13.59 8.59
CA LEU A 36 -19.39 15.05 8.78
C LEU A 36 -19.99 15.73 7.54
N GLY A 37 -19.87 15.09 6.39
CA GLY A 37 -20.21 15.69 5.10
C GLY A 37 -19.17 16.73 4.65
N PRO A 38 -19.36 17.31 3.46
CA PRO A 38 -18.43 18.30 2.92
C PRO A 38 -18.44 19.59 3.76
N ASP A 39 -17.24 20.17 3.98
CA ASP A 39 -17.15 21.51 4.57
C ASP A 39 -17.94 22.50 3.72
N PRO A 40 -18.90 23.25 4.30
CA PRO A 40 -19.73 24.21 3.57
C PRO A 40 -18.92 25.22 2.75
N LYS A 41 -17.73 25.62 3.23
CA LYS A 41 -16.85 26.55 2.51
C LYS A 41 -16.23 25.88 1.29
N ILE A 42 -15.77 24.64 1.44
CA ILE A 42 -15.20 23.85 0.33
C ILE A 42 -16.30 23.52 -0.68
N ALA A 43 -17.48 23.11 -0.21
CA ALA A 43 -18.64 22.86 -1.07
C ALA A 43 -19.03 24.08 -1.90
N ALA A 44 -19.05 25.26 -1.28
CA ALA A 44 -19.32 26.52 -1.97
C ALA A 44 -18.24 26.87 -3.02
N GLN A 45 -16.96 26.61 -2.73
CA GLN A 45 -15.87 26.82 -3.68
C GLN A 45 -15.96 25.87 -4.87
N ILE A 46 -16.25 24.60 -4.62
CA ILE A 46 -16.45 23.58 -5.68
C ILE A 46 -17.65 23.97 -6.54
N ALA A 47 -18.77 24.35 -5.92
CA ALA A 47 -19.96 24.78 -6.64
C ALA A 47 -19.69 26.02 -7.52
N ALA A 48 -18.95 26.99 -7.00
CA ALA A 48 -18.54 28.19 -7.76
C ALA A 48 -17.61 27.81 -8.95
N LYS A 49 -16.64 26.91 -8.74
CA LYS A 49 -15.75 26.42 -9.81
C LYS A 49 -16.55 25.67 -10.89
N ASN A 50 -17.47 24.81 -10.49
CA ASN A 50 -18.32 24.04 -11.42
C ASN A 50 -19.27 24.96 -12.20
N ALA A 51 -19.85 25.97 -11.56
CA ALA A 51 -20.70 26.94 -12.24
C ALA A 51 -19.91 27.75 -13.26
N LYS A 52 -18.70 28.17 -12.93
CA LYS A 52 -17.82 28.90 -13.86
C LYS A 52 -17.47 27.99 -15.07
N ARG A 53 -17.11 26.73 -14.83
CA ARG A 53 -16.79 25.77 -15.89
C ARG A 53 -18.00 25.53 -16.81
N ALA A 54 -19.20 25.37 -16.26
CA ALA A 54 -20.42 25.23 -17.05
C ALA A 54 -20.70 26.46 -17.93
N GLN A 55 -20.42 27.66 -17.43
CA GLN A 55 -20.51 28.91 -18.25
C GLN A 55 -19.48 28.91 -19.40
N GLU A 56 -18.24 28.51 -19.11
CA GLU A 56 -17.17 28.42 -20.12
C GLU A 56 -17.50 27.37 -21.18
N GLU A 57 -18.04 26.21 -20.80
CA GLU A 57 -18.49 25.16 -21.72
C GLU A 57 -19.65 25.63 -22.60
N GLN A 58 -20.62 26.34 -22.01
CA GLN A 58 -21.73 26.93 -22.77
C GLN A 58 -21.25 27.97 -23.75
N PHE A 59 -20.38 28.85 -23.35
CA PHE A 59 -19.77 29.86 -24.22
C PHE A 59 -18.98 29.23 -25.37
N ALA A 60 -18.19 28.19 -25.07
CA ALA A 60 -17.45 27.41 -26.07
C ALA A 60 -18.40 26.73 -27.07
N GLN A 61 -19.50 26.16 -26.58
CA GLN A 61 -20.53 25.54 -27.42
C GLN A 61 -21.19 26.56 -28.33
N ASP A 62 -21.58 27.71 -27.82
CA ASP A 62 -22.19 28.81 -28.59
C ASP A 62 -21.24 29.34 -29.67
N THR A 63 -19.94 29.42 -29.34
CA THR A 63 -18.89 29.80 -30.28
C THR A 63 -18.73 28.78 -31.39
N LEU A 64 -18.66 27.49 -31.07
CA LEU A 64 -18.55 26.41 -32.04
C LEU A 64 -19.79 26.38 -32.98
N ASN A 65 -20.98 26.61 -32.43
CA ASN A 65 -22.22 26.68 -33.22
C ASN A 65 -22.22 27.90 -34.18
N SER A 66 -21.73 29.05 -33.71
CA SER A 66 -21.66 30.30 -34.51
C SER A 66 -20.66 30.19 -35.68
N VAL A 67 -19.62 29.42 -35.52
CA VAL A 67 -18.55 29.18 -36.55
C VAL A 67 -18.92 28.00 -37.48
N GLY A 68 -20.05 27.31 -37.24
CA GLY A 68 -20.47 26.17 -38.04
C GLY A 68 -19.74 24.86 -37.79
N LEU A 69 -18.96 24.79 -36.72
CA LEU A 69 -18.16 23.60 -36.32
C LEU A 69 -18.87 22.75 -35.27
N GLY A 70 -20.11 23.08 -34.89
CA GLY A 70 -20.88 22.44 -33.82
C GLY A 70 -21.27 20.96 -34.03
N SER A 71 -21.01 20.40 -35.21
CA SER A 71 -21.21 18.98 -35.51
C SER A 71 -19.93 18.20 -35.82
N GLY A 72 -18.76 18.77 -35.48
CA GLY A 72 -17.48 18.23 -35.84
C GLY A 72 -16.77 17.43 -34.70
N ILE A 73 -15.53 17.06 -34.99
CA ILE A 73 -14.64 16.22 -34.15
C ILE A 73 -14.23 16.88 -32.82
N VAL A 74 -14.45 18.20 -32.69
CA VAL A 74 -14.04 18.99 -31.50
C VAL A 74 -15.27 19.22 -30.62
N SER A 75 -15.22 18.71 -29.37
CA SER A 75 -16.25 18.97 -28.38
C SER A 75 -15.95 20.28 -27.61
N SER A 76 -17.00 20.95 -27.09
CA SER A 76 -16.83 22.12 -26.21
C SER A 76 -15.96 21.83 -25.00
N GLN A 77 -16.04 20.62 -24.45
CA GLN A 77 -15.18 20.16 -23.36
C GLN A 77 -13.70 20.15 -23.75
N MET A 78 -13.36 19.61 -24.92
CA MET A 78 -11.96 19.61 -25.41
C MET A 78 -11.42 21.03 -25.57
N LEU A 79 -12.24 21.96 -26.01
CA LEU A 79 -11.84 23.34 -26.18
C LEU A 79 -11.58 24.04 -24.83
N VAL A 80 -12.47 23.82 -23.87
CA VAL A 80 -12.32 24.37 -22.50
C VAL A 80 -11.12 23.78 -21.77
N ASP A 81 -10.91 22.47 -21.86
CA ASP A 81 -9.77 21.77 -21.27
C ASP A 81 -8.44 22.28 -21.88
N GLN A 82 -8.42 22.57 -23.17
CA GLN A 82 -7.26 23.13 -23.85
C GLN A 82 -7.01 24.62 -23.49
N MET A 83 -8.06 25.42 -23.35
CA MET A 83 -7.96 26.83 -22.94
C MET A 83 -7.51 26.97 -21.46
N ASN A 84 -7.93 26.07 -20.60
CA ASN A 84 -7.56 26.05 -19.19
C ASN A 84 -6.21 25.37 -18.90
N GLY A 85 -5.54 24.82 -19.93
CA GLY A 85 -4.31 24.05 -19.78
C GLY A 85 -4.53 22.66 -19.15
N GLU A 86 -5.79 22.23 -19.01
CA GLU A 86 -6.18 20.95 -18.41
C GLU A 86 -6.13 19.79 -19.45
N GLY A 87 -5.83 20.06 -20.70
CA GLY A 87 -5.81 19.09 -21.81
C GLY A 87 -4.75 17.99 -21.72
N GLY A 88 -3.99 17.93 -20.64
CA GLY A 88 -2.94 16.94 -20.37
C GLY A 88 -3.02 16.27 -19.00
N GLU A 89 -4.03 16.60 -18.18
CA GLU A 89 -4.18 15.87 -16.91
C GLU A 89 -4.55 14.41 -17.13
N PHE A 90 -3.66 13.53 -16.69
CA PHE A 90 -3.93 12.09 -16.72
C PHE A 90 -5.19 11.78 -15.89
N ILE A 91 -6.00 10.82 -16.34
CA ILE A 91 -7.19 10.32 -15.62
C ILE A 91 -6.86 10.00 -14.15
N ALA A 92 -5.65 9.49 -13.89
CA ALA A 92 -5.18 9.22 -12.54
C ALA A 92 -5.08 10.47 -11.65
N GLN A 93 -4.66 11.63 -12.20
CA GLN A 93 -4.59 12.91 -11.46
C GLN A 93 -5.99 13.43 -11.16
N ARG A 94 -6.90 13.34 -12.10
CA ARG A 94 -8.31 13.72 -11.91
C ARG A 94 -8.99 12.83 -10.87
N ALA A 95 -8.78 11.51 -10.95
CA ALA A 95 -9.30 10.57 -9.97
C ALA A 95 -8.73 10.82 -8.56
N ALA A 96 -7.45 11.22 -8.46
CA ALA A 96 -6.82 11.55 -7.17
C ALA A 96 -7.35 12.86 -6.57
N ALA A 97 -7.74 13.81 -7.42
CA ALA A 97 -8.29 15.10 -6.99
C ALA A 97 -9.81 15.02 -6.66
N ASP A 98 -10.52 14.04 -7.20
CA ASP A 98 -11.95 13.87 -7.02
C ASP A 98 -12.25 12.82 -5.93
N ARG A 99 -12.76 13.30 -4.82
CA ARG A 99 -13.15 12.44 -3.70
C ARG A 99 -14.33 11.52 -4.00
N GLU A 100 -15.22 11.90 -4.90
CA GLU A 100 -16.39 11.12 -5.29
C GLU A 100 -16.09 10.13 -6.44
N TRP A 101 -14.87 10.16 -6.95
CA TRP A 101 -14.46 9.24 -8.01
C TRP A 101 -14.61 7.78 -7.60
N THR A 102 -15.27 6.99 -8.42
CA THR A 102 -15.46 5.55 -8.21
C THR A 102 -14.79 4.75 -9.31
N TYR A 103 -14.41 3.53 -8.97
CA TYR A 103 -13.76 2.59 -9.87
C TYR A 103 -14.70 1.44 -10.22
N GLY A 104 -14.65 0.96 -11.45
CA GLY A 104 -15.41 -0.22 -11.88
C GLY A 104 -14.82 -1.52 -11.34
N HIS A 105 -13.49 -1.55 -11.15
CA HIS A 105 -12.76 -2.68 -10.60
C HIS A 105 -11.54 -2.18 -9.83
N VAL A 106 -11.22 -2.83 -8.70
CA VAL A 106 -10.06 -2.50 -7.87
C VAL A 106 -9.18 -3.72 -7.69
N VAL A 107 -7.89 -3.56 -7.93
CA VAL A 107 -6.88 -4.58 -7.64
C VAL A 107 -6.16 -4.16 -6.35
N VAL A 108 -6.12 -5.06 -5.38
CA VAL A 108 -5.49 -4.84 -4.08
C VAL A 108 -4.34 -5.82 -3.91
N ASP A 109 -3.14 -5.31 -3.74
CA ASP A 109 -1.96 -6.11 -3.40
C ASP A 109 -1.63 -5.95 -1.90
N GLU A 110 -0.92 -6.92 -1.32
CA GLU A 110 -0.61 -7.00 0.12
C GLU A 110 -1.86 -6.80 1.01
N ALA A 111 -2.98 -7.34 0.55
CA ALA A 111 -4.29 -7.09 1.14
C ALA A 111 -4.46 -7.61 2.58
N GLN A 112 -3.56 -8.48 3.05
CA GLN A 112 -3.51 -8.93 4.44
C GLN A 112 -3.16 -7.79 5.41
N GLU A 113 -2.45 -6.75 4.93
CA GLU A 113 -2.09 -5.59 5.76
C GLU A 113 -3.27 -4.63 5.98
N LEU A 114 -4.33 -4.74 5.20
CA LEU A 114 -5.45 -3.83 5.27
C LEU A 114 -6.31 -4.05 6.52
N THR A 115 -6.61 -2.96 7.19
CA THR A 115 -7.55 -2.92 8.33
C THR A 115 -9.01 -2.90 7.86
N ALA A 116 -9.93 -3.09 8.79
CA ALA A 116 -11.36 -3.00 8.49
C ALA A 116 -11.77 -1.62 7.94
N MET A 117 -11.06 -0.55 8.34
CA MET A 117 -11.33 0.81 7.87
C MET A 117 -10.79 1.04 6.47
N ASP A 118 -9.63 0.46 6.12
CA ASP A 118 -9.12 0.48 4.75
C ASP A 118 -10.09 -0.19 3.78
N TRP A 119 -10.60 -1.37 4.16
CA TRP A 119 -11.61 -2.07 3.37
C TRP A 119 -12.88 -1.26 3.19
N ARG A 120 -13.34 -0.57 4.25
CA ARG A 120 -14.52 0.28 4.17
C ARG A 120 -14.34 1.44 3.18
N MET A 121 -13.19 2.08 3.20
CA MET A 121 -12.80 3.11 2.24
C MET A 121 -12.78 2.57 0.81
N LEU A 122 -12.13 1.41 0.58
CA LEU A 122 -12.04 0.80 -0.74
C LEU A 122 -13.40 0.39 -1.31
N ILE A 123 -14.28 -0.18 -0.49
CA ILE A 123 -15.65 -0.56 -0.90
C ILE A 123 -16.45 0.67 -1.33
N ARG A 124 -16.28 1.80 -0.65
CA ARG A 124 -16.91 3.07 -1.03
C ARG A 124 -16.46 3.54 -2.40
N ARG A 125 -15.17 3.36 -2.70
CA ARG A 125 -14.58 3.70 -4.01
C ARG A 125 -14.91 2.71 -5.13
N CYS A 126 -15.42 1.53 -4.81
CA CYS A 126 -15.83 0.52 -5.79
C CYS A 126 -17.25 -0.01 -5.50
N PRO A 127 -18.29 0.78 -5.83
CA PRO A 127 -19.69 0.41 -5.56
C PRO A 127 -20.13 -0.90 -6.23
N SER A 128 -19.52 -1.24 -7.37
CA SER A 128 -19.71 -2.52 -8.07
C SER A 128 -19.25 -3.72 -7.26
N ARG A 129 -18.40 -3.49 -6.22
CA ARG A 129 -17.74 -4.53 -5.43
C ARG A 129 -16.94 -5.54 -6.25
N SER A 130 -16.41 -5.08 -7.38
CA SER A 130 -15.56 -5.89 -8.25
C SER A 130 -14.10 -5.72 -7.83
N PHE A 131 -13.52 -6.77 -7.24
CA PHE A 131 -12.16 -6.74 -6.70
C PHE A 131 -11.35 -7.93 -7.17
N THR A 132 -10.06 -7.71 -7.40
CA THR A 132 -9.02 -8.74 -7.40
C THR A 132 -8.13 -8.49 -6.20
N ILE A 133 -8.06 -9.45 -5.30
CA ILE A 133 -7.40 -9.31 -3.99
C ILE A 133 -6.25 -10.30 -3.95
N VAL A 134 -5.03 -9.78 -3.73
CA VAL A 134 -3.81 -10.57 -3.63
C VAL A 134 -3.17 -10.33 -2.27
N GLY A 135 -2.66 -11.37 -1.65
CA GLY A 135 -1.97 -11.25 -0.37
C GLY A 135 -1.67 -12.60 0.27
N ASP A 136 -0.92 -12.57 1.34
CA ASP A 136 -0.54 -13.73 2.12
C ASP A 136 -0.79 -13.49 3.61
N VAL A 137 -1.80 -14.16 4.18
CA VAL A 137 -2.17 -13.99 5.59
C VAL A 137 -1.07 -14.40 6.57
N ALA A 138 -0.12 -15.25 6.14
CA ALA A 138 1.03 -15.62 6.95
C ALA A 138 2.06 -14.48 7.09
N GLN A 139 2.03 -13.49 6.18
CA GLN A 139 2.93 -12.34 6.18
C GLN A 139 2.32 -11.10 6.84
N THR A 140 1.15 -11.22 7.50
CA THR A 140 0.47 -10.09 8.14
C THR A 140 1.30 -9.50 9.27
N SER A 141 1.73 -8.25 9.12
CA SER A 141 2.45 -7.48 10.14
C SER A 141 1.53 -6.51 10.89
N ALA A 142 0.50 -5.99 10.25
CA ALA A 142 -0.45 -5.06 10.84
C ALA A 142 -1.30 -5.71 11.94
N LEU A 143 -1.43 -5.04 13.09
CA LEU A 143 -2.24 -5.52 14.21
C LEU A 143 -3.72 -5.71 13.84
N GLY A 144 -4.25 -4.82 12.99
CA GLY A 144 -5.62 -4.87 12.48
C GLY A 144 -5.77 -5.58 11.13
N GLY A 145 -4.71 -6.21 10.63
CA GLY A 145 -4.69 -6.85 9.32
C GLY A 145 -5.47 -8.15 9.25
N THR A 146 -5.63 -8.66 8.04
CA THR A 146 -6.38 -9.89 7.75
C THR A 146 -5.54 -11.12 8.06
N ARG A 147 -5.98 -11.94 9.00
CA ARG A 147 -5.33 -13.21 9.39
C ARG A 147 -6.05 -14.45 8.83
N ARG A 148 -7.23 -14.27 8.25
CA ARG A 148 -8.03 -15.33 7.64
C ARG A 148 -8.90 -14.74 6.53
N TRP A 149 -8.74 -15.22 5.31
CA TRP A 149 -9.49 -14.74 4.15
C TRP A 149 -10.98 -14.99 4.27
N ASP A 150 -11.39 -16.19 4.64
CA ASP A 150 -12.80 -16.57 4.76
C ASP A 150 -13.58 -15.59 5.65
N ARG A 151 -13.03 -15.29 6.82
CA ARG A 151 -13.70 -14.38 7.79
C ARG A 151 -13.80 -12.95 7.25
N THR A 152 -12.75 -12.45 6.63
CA THR A 152 -12.72 -11.08 6.11
C THR A 152 -13.60 -10.95 4.86
N MET A 153 -13.46 -11.86 3.91
CA MET A 153 -14.20 -11.81 2.64
C MET A 153 -15.69 -12.04 2.85
N ASN A 154 -16.09 -12.98 3.73
CA ASN A 154 -17.50 -13.17 4.05
C ASN A 154 -18.14 -11.93 4.68
N ARG A 155 -17.41 -11.19 5.51
CA ARG A 155 -17.88 -9.93 6.09
C ARG A 155 -18.03 -8.84 5.05
N LEU A 156 -17.11 -8.72 4.09
CA LEU A 156 -17.07 -7.65 3.10
C LEU A 156 -18.02 -7.89 1.93
N PHE A 157 -18.04 -9.09 1.42
CA PHE A 157 -18.77 -9.44 0.18
C PHE A 157 -19.98 -10.35 0.42
N GLY A 158 -20.04 -11.03 1.54
CA GLY A 158 -21.03 -12.06 1.86
C GLY A 158 -20.56 -13.46 1.44
N GLU A 159 -21.19 -14.47 2.04
CA GLU A 159 -20.86 -15.86 1.73
C GLU A 159 -21.12 -16.18 0.25
N ARG A 160 -20.24 -16.97 -0.35
CA ARG A 160 -20.33 -17.45 -1.75
C ARG A 160 -20.32 -16.36 -2.82
N ARG A 161 -19.79 -15.16 -2.50
CA ARG A 161 -19.63 -14.07 -3.46
C ARG A 161 -18.18 -13.75 -3.78
N TRP A 162 -17.31 -14.65 -3.43
CA TRP A 162 -15.87 -14.56 -3.69
C TRP A 162 -15.29 -15.96 -3.87
N ASP A 163 -14.23 -16.06 -4.64
CA ASP A 163 -13.51 -17.28 -4.91
C ASP A 163 -12.07 -17.14 -4.42
N LEU A 164 -11.53 -18.20 -3.80
CA LEU A 164 -10.14 -18.28 -3.37
C LEU A 164 -9.34 -19.13 -4.34
N ASN A 165 -8.28 -18.54 -4.87
CA ASN A 165 -7.31 -19.26 -5.68
C ASN A 165 -5.94 -19.19 -4.98
N GLU A 166 -5.37 -20.33 -4.65
CA GLU A 166 -4.06 -20.40 -4.01
C GLU A 166 -2.95 -20.58 -5.05
N LEU A 167 -1.93 -19.73 -4.98
CA LEU A 167 -0.75 -19.83 -5.81
C LEU A 167 0.27 -20.77 -5.15
N THR A 168 0.46 -21.95 -5.71
CA THR A 168 1.30 -23.01 -5.13
C THR A 168 2.67 -23.12 -5.79
N ILE A 169 2.98 -22.31 -6.80
CA ILE A 169 4.26 -22.31 -7.50
C ILE A 169 5.05 -21.06 -7.17
N ASN A 170 6.27 -21.23 -6.64
CA ASN A 170 7.16 -20.13 -6.29
C ASN A 170 8.31 -20.02 -7.32
N TYR A 171 8.32 -18.93 -8.07
CA TYR A 171 9.39 -18.62 -9.04
C TYR A 171 10.50 -17.77 -8.44
N ARG A 172 10.23 -17.09 -7.32
CA ARG A 172 11.10 -16.08 -6.72
C ARG A 172 12.21 -16.72 -5.90
N ASN A 173 11.84 -17.54 -4.93
CA ASN A 173 12.77 -18.11 -3.97
C ASN A 173 13.22 -19.51 -4.38
N PRO A 174 14.47 -19.89 -4.06
CA PRO A 174 14.90 -21.28 -4.14
C PRO A 174 14.13 -22.19 -3.18
N GLN A 175 14.11 -23.49 -3.47
CA GLN A 175 13.41 -24.50 -2.66
C GLN A 175 13.89 -24.48 -1.20
N GLU A 176 15.19 -24.36 -0.97
CA GLU A 176 15.83 -24.36 0.36
C GLU A 176 15.33 -23.17 1.23
N VAL A 177 15.12 -22.03 0.61
CA VAL A 177 14.56 -20.83 1.29
C VAL A 177 13.07 -21.02 1.57
N SER A 178 12.33 -21.59 0.63
CA SER A 178 10.90 -21.90 0.79
C SER A 178 10.66 -22.92 1.91
N ASP A 179 11.50 -23.95 1.98
CA ASP A 179 11.41 -24.98 3.01
C ASP A 179 11.70 -24.39 4.41
N LEU A 180 12.73 -23.54 4.52
CA LEU A 180 13.04 -22.86 5.77
C LEU A 180 11.90 -21.94 6.22
N ALA A 181 11.33 -21.16 5.29
CA ALA A 181 10.21 -20.28 5.58
C ALA A 181 8.97 -21.07 6.03
N SER A 182 8.69 -22.18 5.37
CA SER A 182 7.58 -23.08 5.70
C SER A 182 7.75 -23.72 7.08
N ASP A 183 8.93 -24.23 7.40
CA ASP A 183 9.25 -24.80 8.72
C ASP A 183 9.09 -23.75 9.83
N PHE A 184 9.56 -22.53 9.59
CA PHE A 184 9.41 -21.42 10.55
C PHE A 184 7.93 -21.05 10.75
N ALA A 185 7.17 -20.89 9.68
CA ALA A 185 5.76 -20.52 9.75
C ALA A 185 4.93 -21.61 10.46
N GLN A 186 5.21 -22.89 10.17
CA GLN A 186 4.56 -24.01 10.84
C GLN A 186 4.86 -24.04 12.34
N LYS A 187 6.12 -23.83 12.74
CA LYS A 187 6.51 -23.73 14.16
C LYS A 187 5.87 -22.53 14.87
N ALA A 188 5.64 -21.45 14.15
CA ALA A 188 4.92 -20.26 14.65
C ALA A 188 3.39 -20.45 14.69
N GLY A 189 2.86 -21.60 14.23
CA GLY A 189 1.42 -21.87 14.19
C GLY A 189 0.66 -21.07 13.13
N LEU A 190 1.37 -20.57 12.10
CA LEU A 190 0.75 -19.83 11.00
C LEU A 190 0.16 -20.81 9.98
N TYR A 191 -0.98 -20.43 9.41
CA TYR A 191 -1.53 -21.16 8.27
C TYR A 191 -0.76 -20.79 7.01
N ILE A 192 -0.19 -21.80 6.37
CA ILE A 192 0.54 -21.65 5.10
C ILE A 192 0.08 -22.71 4.12
N SER A 193 -0.05 -22.34 2.85
CA SER A 193 -0.23 -23.28 1.76
C SER A 193 1.12 -23.90 1.38
N THR A 194 1.11 -25.18 1.01
CA THR A 194 2.32 -25.83 0.49
C THR A 194 2.72 -25.20 -0.83
N VAL A 195 3.93 -24.67 -0.89
CA VAL A 195 4.46 -24.00 -2.06
C VAL A 195 5.63 -24.79 -2.63
N ASN A 196 5.59 -25.06 -3.94
CA ASN A 196 6.66 -25.72 -4.66
C ASN A 196 7.52 -24.69 -5.40
N ALA A 197 8.79 -24.57 -5.03
CA ALA A 197 9.71 -23.70 -5.75
C ALA A 197 10.23 -24.41 -7.01
N VAL A 198 10.33 -23.64 -8.11
CA VAL A 198 10.86 -24.14 -9.39
C VAL A 198 12.37 -24.05 -9.49
N ARG A 199 13.03 -23.43 -8.50
CA ARG A 199 14.47 -23.22 -8.48
C ARG A 199 15.10 -23.93 -7.29
N THR A 200 16.23 -24.58 -7.53
CA THR A 200 17.10 -25.13 -6.49
C THR A 200 18.46 -24.43 -6.62
N ILE A 201 18.96 -23.87 -5.54
CA ILE A 201 20.27 -23.21 -5.51
C ILE A 201 21.06 -23.84 -4.36
N PRO A 202 22.13 -24.59 -4.63
CA PRO A 202 22.97 -25.15 -3.60
C PRO A 202 23.46 -24.06 -2.65
N ASP A 203 23.45 -24.33 -1.35
CA ASP A 203 23.88 -23.39 -0.31
C ASP A 203 23.11 -22.05 -0.27
N ALA A 204 21.87 -22.00 -0.79
CA ALA A 204 21.00 -20.82 -0.72
C ALA A 204 20.68 -20.41 0.72
N VAL A 205 20.74 -21.37 1.65
CA VAL A 205 20.57 -21.13 3.10
C VAL A 205 21.81 -21.59 3.83
N ARG A 206 22.41 -20.71 4.60
CA ARG A 206 23.53 -21.03 5.50
C ARG A 206 23.15 -20.62 6.92
N ARG A 207 23.24 -21.58 7.84
CA ARG A 207 23.03 -21.34 9.28
C ARG A 207 24.37 -21.27 10.00
N ILE A 208 24.57 -20.20 10.77
CA ILE A 208 25.75 -20.00 11.58
C ILE A 208 25.29 -19.89 13.04
N ILE A 209 25.85 -20.72 13.90
CA ILE A 209 25.55 -20.70 15.34
C ILE A 209 26.69 -19.95 16.02
N VAL A 210 26.35 -18.97 16.83
CA VAL A 210 27.29 -18.10 17.56
C VAL A 210 26.80 -17.98 18.98
N ASP A 211 27.72 -17.97 19.93
CA ASP A 211 27.43 -17.81 21.36
C ASP A 211 27.58 -16.33 21.75
N GLY A 212 26.48 -15.77 22.25
CA GLY A 212 26.45 -14.39 22.75
C GLY A 212 26.12 -13.31 21.70
N GLU A 213 25.62 -12.19 22.19
CA GLU A 213 25.15 -11.08 21.35
C GLU A 213 26.29 -10.34 20.66
N SER A 214 27.38 -10.08 21.39
CA SER A 214 28.56 -9.39 20.84
C SER A 214 29.20 -10.16 19.70
N ASP A 215 29.32 -11.48 19.83
CA ASP A 215 29.87 -12.34 18.78
C ASP A 215 28.92 -12.47 17.60
N THR A 216 27.61 -12.43 17.86
CA THR A 216 26.59 -12.39 16.81
C THR A 216 26.71 -11.14 15.95
N ILE A 217 26.88 -9.97 16.56
CA ILE A 217 27.06 -8.69 15.86
C ILE A 217 28.33 -8.70 15.00
N ALA A 218 29.46 -9.12 15.60
CA ALA A 218 30.74 -9.18 14.90
C ALA A 218 30.70 -10.17 13.71
N THR A 219 30.12 -11.34 13.93
CA THR A 219 29.98 -12.38 12.89
C THR A 219 29.05 -11.90 11.76
N ALA A 220 27.91 -11.31 12.10
CA ALA A 220 26.98 -10.77 11.12
C ALA A 220 27.63 -9.66 10.28
N ALA A 221 28.33 -8.72 10.91
CA ALA A 221 29.05 -7.65 10.22
C ALA A 221 30.11 -8.17 9.25
N SER A 222 30.88 -9.19 9.68
CA SER A 222 31.88 -9.85 8.83
C SER A 222 31.25 -10.51 7.60
N HIS A 223 30.14 -11.23 7.79
CA HIS A 223 29.42 -11.87 6.69
C HIS A 223 28.78 -10.85 5.74
N VAL A 224 28.20 -9.77 6.26
CA VAL A 224 27.67 -8.68 5.42
C VAL A 224 28.76 -8.09 4.56
N ALA A 225 29.96 -7.82 5.13
CA ALA A 225 31.09 -7.30 4.38
C ALA A 225 31.57 -8.26 3.29
N GLN A 226 31.53 -9.57 3.56
CA GLN A 226 31.87 -10.60 2.57
C GLN A 226 30.84 -10.68 1.45
N LEU A 227 29.54 -10.70 1.77
CA LEU A 227 28.46 -10.75 0.81
C LEU A 227 28.40 -9.46 -0.04
N ALA A 228 28.68 -8.30 0.57
CA ALA A 228 28.73 -7.04 -0.16
C ALA A 228 29.83 -7.07 -1.23
N LYS A 229 31.02 -7.61 -0.93
CA LYS A 229 32.09 -7.78 -1.92
C LYS A 229 31.72 -8.74 -3.07
N GLN A 230 30.82 -9.68 -2.80
CA GLN A 230 30.40 -10.68 -3.79
C GLN A 230 29.23 -10.21 -4.65
N PHE A 231 28.30 -9.43 -4.09
CA PHE A 231 27.02 -9.10 -4.72
C PHE A 231 26.78 -7.62 -5.00
N VAL A 232 27.71 -6.75 -4.60
CA VAL A 232 27.65 -5.32 -4.89
C VAL A 232 28.79 -4.99 -5.85
N ASP A 233 28.46 -4.55 -7.05
CA ASP A 233 29.40 -4.19 -8.07
C ASP A 233 30.12 -2.84 -7.76
N ALA A 234 31.19 -2.54 -8.48
CA ALA A 234 31.98 -1.33 -8.27
C ALA A 234 31.18 -0.03 -8.51
N ASP A 235 30.11 -0.09 -9.30
CA ASP A 235 29.18 1.01 -9.57
C ASP A 235 28.08 1.15 -8.51
N GLY A 236 28.09 0.29 -7.46
CA GLY A 236 27.09 0.27 -6.40
C GLY A 236 25.78 -0.44 -6.75
N THR A 237 25.70 -1.16 -7.85
CA THR A 237 24.58 -2.06 -8.14
C THR A 237 24.66 -3.33 -7.30
N GLY A 238 23.50 -3.91 -6.99
CA GLY A 238 23.37 -5.02 -6.06
C GLY A 238 23.02 -4.56 -4.64
N ARG A 239 22.43 -5.47 -3.84
CA ARG A 239 21.98 -5.15 -2.48
C ARG A 239 22.12 -6.35 -1.57
N VAL A 240 22.55 -6.08 -0.34
CA VAL A 240 22.53 -7.02 0.78
C VAL A 240 21.61 -6.47 1.84
N ALA A 241 20.56 -7.21 2.23
CA ALA A 241 19.65 -6.83 3.29
C ALA A 241 20.07 -7.51 4.61
N VAL A 242 20.01 -6.76 5.69
CA VAL A 242 20.22 -7.27 7.05
C VAL A 242 18.92 -7.10 7.82
N ILE A 243 18.39 -8.21 8.35
CA ILE A 243 17.16 -8.23 9.16
C ILE A 243 17.58 -8.65 10.56
N ALA A 244 17.28 -7.83 11.55
CA ALA A 244 17.63 -8.08 12.94
C ALA A 244 16.57 -7.52 13.90
N PRO A 245 16.50 -8.02 15.16
CA PRO A 245 15.70 -7.39 16.20
C PRO A 245 16.11 -5.93 16.42
N SER A 246 15.15 -5.08 16.79
CA SER A 246 15.37 -3.61 16.89
C SER A 246 16.54 -3.22 17.78
N HIS A 247 16.75 -3.93 18.89
CA HIS A 247 17.86 -3.66 19.82
C HIS A 247 19.26 -3.94 19.22
N MET A 248 19.35 -4.75 18.17
CA MET A 248 20.61 -5.08 17.49
C MET A 248 20.90 -4.16 16.29
N LEU A 249 19.94 -3.37 15.84
CA LEU A 249 20.09 -2.57 14.61
C LEU A 249 21.19 -1.51 14.74
N ASP A 250 21.21 -0.74 15.82
CA ASP A 250 22.22 0.31 16.02
C ASP A 250 23.64 -0.27 16.23
N PRO A 251 23.83 -1.32 17.05
CA PRO A 251 25.11 -2.02 17.12
C PRO A 251 25.60 -2.56 15.77
N LEU A 252 24.71 -3.19 14.99
CA LEU A 252 25.05 -3.67 13.64
C LEU A 252 25.41 -2.52 12.70
N ARG A 253 24.64 -1.44 12.73
CA ARG A 253 24.90 -0.24 11.91
C ARG A 253 26.27 0.37 12.20
N SER A 254 26.67 0.42 13.46
CA SER A 254 27.99 0.98 13.86
C SER A 254 29.16 0.06 13.50
N THR A 255 28.93 -1.25 13.39
CA THR A 255 29.97 -2.25 13.11
C THR A 255 30.14 -2.51 11.62
N ILE A 256 29.07 -2.38 10.81
CA ILE A 256 29.15 -2.55 9.37
C ILE A 256 29.76 -1.30 8.73
N PRO A 257 30.80 -1.42 7.87
CA PRO A 257 31.45 -0.28 7.23
C PRO A 257 30.48 0.61 6.44
N VAL A 258 30.54 1.92 6.65
CA VAL A 258 29.61 2.94 6.12
C VAL A 258 29.50 2.95 4.59
N SER A 259 30.50 2.44 3.86
CA SER A 259 30.49 2.35 2.39
C SER A 259 29.39 1.45 1.82
N TYR A 260 28.71 0.67 2.67
CA TYR A 260 27.65 -0.29 2.26
C TYR A 260 26.27 0.05 2.82
N THR A 261 26.12 1.14 3.60
CA THR A 261 24.88 1.40 4.32
C THR A 261 24.01 2.45 3.66
N HIS A 262 23.01 2.02 2.92
CA HIS A 262 21.74 2.76 2.73
C HIS A 262 20.66 2.04 3.54
N LEU A 263 20.55 2.38 4.84
CA LEU A 263 19.51 1.81 5.71
C LEU A 263 18.29 2.70 5.68
N ARG A 264 17.16 2.12 5.24
CA ARG A 264 15.83 2.66 5.54
C ARG A 264 15.34 2.02 6.84
N ALA A 265 15.01 2.85 7.83
CA ALA A 265 14.24 2.46 9.00
C ALA A 265 12.79 2.25 8.61
#